data_9216de11ac03f4450af7f24e00f3bb50
#
_entry.id   9216de11ac03f4450af7f24e00f3bb50
#
_cell.length_a   1.000
_cell.length_b   1.000
_cell.length_c   1.000
_cell.angle_alpha   90.00
_cell.angle_beta   90.00
_cell.angle_gamma   90.00
#
_symmetry.space_group_name_H-M   'P 1'
#
loop_
_entity.id
_entity.type
_entity.pdbx_description
1 polymer ?
#
loop_
_entity_poly.entity_id
_entity_poly.type
_entity_poly.pdbx_seq_one_letter_code
_entity_poly.pdbx_strand_id
1 'polypeptide(L)'
;MKQLLFFLLGAALVASAFAQDKKPAKKAAAPQAEKAADKAIPTENFHAQCIGCHGIPGYKTAFPEVYHVPKIAGQQPGYIIAALKAYKSGERSHPSMRGIAASLNEDQMKALAEYYGAPAK
;
A
#
# COMPACT_ATOMS: atom_id res chain seq x y z
N MET A 1 21.67 -72.82 -21.83
CA MET A 1 22.41 -72.49 -23.06
C MET A 1 22.03 -70.99 -23.39
N LYS A 2 23.11 -70.19 -23.35
CA LYS A 2 23.33 -69.00 -24.25
C LYS A 2 22.25 -67.94 -24.19
N GLN A 3 22.53 -66.70 -24.02
CA GLN A 3 23.63 -65.74 -24.04
C GLN A 3 23.02 -64.45 -23.48
N LEU A 4 23.55 -63.73 -22.51
CA LEU A 4 24.49 -62.64 -22.67
C LEU A 4 24.18 -61.70 -23.85
N LEU A 5 23.61 -60.53 -23.56
CA LEU A 5 24.10 -59.31 -24.19
C LEU A 5 23.85 -58.10 -23.30
N PHE A 6 24.94 -57.46 -22.97
CA PHE A 6 25.05 -56.15 -22.33
C PHE A 6 24.48 -55.07 -23.23
N PHE A 7 23.67 -54.19 -22.68
CA PHE A 7 23.59 -52.84 -23.19
C PHE A 7 23.64 -51.87 -22.01
N LEU A 8 24.83 -51.43 -21.74
CA LEU A 8 25.12 -50.19 -21.03
C LEU A 8 24.79 -49.08 -21.98
N LEU A 9 23.75 -48.30 -21.68
CA LEU A 9 23.61 -46.96 -22.26
C LEU A 9 23.26 -45.99 -21.16
N GLY A 10 24.22 -45.11 -20.89
CA GLY A 10 24.17 -44.12 -19.87
C GLY A 10 23.05 -43.12 -20.10
N ALA A 11 22.20 -42.94 -19.11
CA ALA A 11 21.30 -41.83 -19.02
C ALA A 11 22.04 -40.69 -18.32
N ALA A 12 22.54 -39.75 -19.09
CA ALA A 12 23.05 -38.47 -18.59
C ALA A 12 21.89 -37.71 -18.02
N LEU A 13 21.83 -37.60 -16.69
CA LEU A 13 20.98 -36.71 -15.95
C LEU A 13 21.43 -35.27 -16.21
N VAL A 14 20.80 -34.60 -17.15
CA VAL A 14 20.91 -33.16 -17.31
C VAL A 14 20.06 -32.53 -16.21
N ALA A 15 20.67 -32.27 -15.08
CA ALA A 15 20.09 -31.39 -14.05
C ALA A 15 20.11 -29.97 -14.58
N SER A 16 19.03 -29.55 -15.21
CA SER A 16 18.80 -28.12 -15.52
C SER A 16 18.49 -27.40 -14.23
N ALA A 17 19.52 -26.84 -13.62
CA ALA A 17 19.41 -25.88 -12.56
C ALA A 17 18.78 -24.62 -13.13
N PHE A 18 17.45 -24.47 -12.99
CA PHE A 18 16.81 -23.18 -13.12
C PHE A 18 17.22 -22.32 -11.92
N ALA A 19 18.33 -21.65 -12.04
CA ALA A 19 18.67 -20.52 -11.20
C ALA A 19 17.65 -19.41 -11.52
N GLN A 20 16.57 -19.34 -10.74
CA GLN A 20 15.73 -18.15 -10.70
C GLN A 20 16.52 -17.04 -10.04
N ASP A 21 17.16 -16.26 -10.89
CA ASP A 21 17.77 -14.99 -10.52
C ASP A 21 16.65 -14.06 -10.05
N LYS A 22 16.36 -14.09 -8.76
CA LYS A 22 15.54 -13.09 -8.08
C LYS A 22 16.34 -11.80 -8.06
N LYS A 23 16.37 -11.12 -9.20
CA LYS A 23 16.77 -9.72 -9.27
C LYS A 23 15.93 -8.96 -8.25
N PRO A 24 16.53 -8.38 -7.20
CA PRO A 24 15.79 -7.55 -6.29
C PRO A 24 15.24 -6.39 -7.12
N ALA A 25 13.91 -6.29 -7.21
CA ALA A 25 13.26 -5.15 -7.79
C ALA A 25 13.74 -3.92 -7.01
N LYS A 26 14.68 -3.20 -7.60
CA LYS A 26 15.15 -1.91 -7.12
C LYS A 26 13.92 -1.02 -7.03
N LYS A 27 13.46 -0.83 -5.80
CA LYS A 27 12.38 0.07 -5.44
C LYS A 27 12.79 1.44 -5.97
N ALA A 28 12.34 1.76 -7.15
CA ALA A 28 12.46 3.10 -7.69
C ALA A 28 11.56 3.98 -6.83
N ALA A 29 12.12 4.50 -5.75
CA ALA A 29 11.55 5.62 -5.04
C ALA A 29 11.52 6.77 -6.05
N ALA A 30 10.35 7.07 -6.55
CA ALA A 30 10.15 8.20 -7.42
C ALA A 30 10.47 9.48 -6.64
N PRO A 31 11.40 10.32 -7.10
CA PRO A 31 11.80 11.56 -6.41
C PRO A 31 10.69 12.63 -6.42
N GLN A 32 9.50 12.30 -6.92
CA GLN A 32 8.42 13.26 -7.13
C GLN A 32 7.48 13.43 -5.94
N ALA A 33 7.50 12.51 -4.96
CA ALA A 33 6.61 12.61 -3.79
C ALA A 33 7.04 13.69 -2.80
N GLU A 34 8.34 13.96 -2.72
CA GLU A 34 8.88 14.94 -1.76
C GLU A 34 8.62 16.39 -2.18
N LYS A 35 8.61 16.66 -3.49
CA LYS A 35 8.28 18.00 -4.02
C LYS A 35 6.80 18.37 -3.98
N ALA A 36 5.91 17.38 -3.91
CA ALA A 36 4.47 17.62 -3.78
C ALA A 36 4.06 17.93 -2.34
N ALA A 37 4.81 17.43 -1.36
CA ALA A 37 4.53 17.69 0.07
C ALA A 37 4.82 19.13 0.49
N ASP A 38 5.68 19.83 -0.24
CA ASP A 38 6.05 21.22 0.09
C ASP A 38 5.03 22.26 -0.44
N LYS A 39 4.09 21.83 -1.28
CA LYS A 39 2.94 22.63 -1.64
C LYS A 39 1.82 22.35 -0.64
N ALA A 40 1.99 22.85 0.58
CA ALA A 40 1.06 22.67 1.68
C ALA A 40 -0.36 23.03 1.23
N ILE A 41 -1.24 22.04 1.22
CA ILE A 41 -2.68 22.27 1.12
C ILE A 41 -3.02 23.18 2.30
N PRO A 42 -3.72 24.31 2.08
CA PRO A 42 -4.10 25.20 3.18
C PRO A 42 -4.77 24.41 4.29
N THR A 43 -4.29 24.57 5.50
CA THR A 43 -4.63 23.76 6.68
C THR A 43 -6.12 23.73 7.00
N GLU A 44 -6.84 24.74 6.56
CA GLU A 44 -8.27 24.96 6.84
C GLU A 44 -9.22 24.02 6.07
N ASN A 45 -8.79 23.41 4.96
CA ASN A 45 -9.68 22.60 4.10
C ASN A 45 -9.15 21.20 3.76
N PHE A 46 -8.03 20.77 4.32
CA PHE A 46 -7.48 19.47 3.92
C PHE A 46 -8.31 18.27 4.42
N HIS A 47 -9.11 18.44 5.47
CA HIS A 47 -10.08 17.43 5.91
C HIS A 47 -11.18 17.16 4.87
N ALA A 48 -11.46 18.11 3.98
CA ALA A 48 -12.46 17.96 2.93
C ALA A 48 -12.16 16.80 1.97
N GLN A 49 -10.90 16.49 1.76
CA GLN A 49 -10.50 15.33 0.94
C GLN A 49 -10.94 14.01 1.56
N CYS A 50 -11.00 13.94 2.87
CA CYS A 50 -11.36 12.73 3.61
C CYS A 50 -12.89 12.55 3.68
N ILE A 51 -13.61 13.65 3.95
CA ILE A 51 -15.06 13.61 4.18
C ILE A 51 -15.82 13.19 2.93
N GLY A 52 -15.30 13.48 1.72
CA GLY A 52 -15.91 13.09 0.45
C GLY A 52 -16.08 11.58 0.29
N CYS A 53 -15.27 10.80 0.98
CA CYS A 53 -15.39 9.34 1.00
C CYS A 53 -15.77 8.82 2.40
N HIS A 54 -15.07 9.24 3.43
CA HIS A 54 -15.22 8.74 4.80
C HIS A 54 -16.41 9.34 5.57
N GLY A 55 -17.01 10.43 5.07
CA GLY A 55 -18.17 11.06 5.67
C GLY A 55 -19.51 10.51 5.19
N ILE A 56 -19.53 9.69 4.16
CA ILE A 56 -20.77 9.17 3.57
C ILE A 56 -21.08 7.78 4.16
N PRO A 57 -22.18 7.60 4.88
CA PRO A 57 -22.54 6.32 5.43
C PRO A 57 -22.74 5.26 4.34
N GLY A 58 -22.10 4.09 4.48
CA GLY A 58 -22.25 2.98 3.56
C GLY A 58 -21.57 3.18 2.19
N TYR A 59 -20.76 4.20 2.03
CA TYR A 59 -20.08 4.46 0.76
C TYR A 59 -19.15 3.32 0.37
N LYS A 60 -19.18 2.97 -0.92
CA LYS A 60 -18.32 1.98 -1.54
C LYS A 60 -17.58 2.58 -2.72
N THR A 61 -16.31 2.33 -2.82
CA THR A 61 -15.56 2.60 -4.06
C THR A 61 -15.77 1.44 -5.03
N ALA A 62 -15.76 1.72 -6.34
CA ALA A 62 -15.88 0.70 -7.38
C ALA A 62 -14.53 0.37 -8.05
N PHE A 63 -13.51 1.16 -7.79
CA PHE A 63 -12.19 1.01 -8.42
C PHE A 63 -11.07 1.17 -7.39
N PRO A 64 -10.00 0.34 -7.44
CA PRO A 64 -9.79 -0.81 -8.33
C PRO A 64 -10.67 -2.02 -8.02
N GLU A 65 -11.26 -2.05 -6.83
CA GLU A 65 -12.16 -3.11 -6.37
C GLU A 65 -13.31 -2.48 -5.59
N VAL A 66 -14.42 -3.20 -5.46
CA VAL A 66 -15.52 -2.78 -4.61
C VAL A 66 -15.09 -2.85 -3.16
N TYR A 67 -14.86 -1.71 -2.56
CA TYR A 67 -14.37 -1.61 -1.18
C TYR A 67 -15.30 -0.74 -0.34
N HIS A 68 -15.65 -1.21 0.85
CA HIS A 68 -16.35 -0.38 1.81
C HIS A 68 -15.40 0.66 2.39
N VAL A 69 -15.74 1.93 2.23
CA VAL A 69 -14.97 3.02 2.85
C VAL A 69 -15.24 3.03 4.34
N PRO A 70 -14.21 2.85 5.19
CA PRO A 70 -14.42 2.82 6.63
C PRO A 70 -14.79 4.19 7.18
N LYS A 71 -15.68 4.23 8.18
CA LYS A 71 -15.91 5.43 8.98
C LYS A 71 -14.68 5.69 9.85
N ILE A 72 -14.11 6.90 9.75
CA ILE A 72 -12.93 7.28 10.53
C ILE A 72 -13.26 8.18 11.72
N ALA A 73 -14.42 8.82 11.72
CA ALA A 73 -14.87 9.65 12.83
C ALA A 73 -15.03 8.80 14.11
N GLY A 74 -14.43 9.26 15.20
CA GLY A 74 -14.41 8.55 16.48
C GLY A 74 -13.31 7.50 16.60
N GLN A 75 -12.43 7.36 15.60
CA GLN A 75 -11.30 6.43 15.66
C GLN A 75 -10.18 6.98 16.56
N GLN A 76 -9.38 6.10 17.13
CA GLN A 76 -8.23 6.49 17.96
C GLN A 76 -7.24 7.34 17.14
N PRO A 77 -6.85 8.55 17.61
CA PRO A 77 -5.92 9.41 16.87
C PRO A 77 -4.61 8.73 16.49
N GLY A 78 -4.01 7.99 17.41
CA GLY A 78 -2.78 7.24 17.15
C GLY A 78 -2.93 6.20 16.04
N TYR A 79 -4.10 5.56 15.93
CA TYR A 79 -4.38 4.63 14.84
C TYR A 79 -4.49 5.35 13.49
N ILE A 80 -5.13 6.53 13.45
CA ILE A 80 -5.26 7.31 12.22
C ILE A 80 -3.86 7.69 11.69
N ILE A 81 -2.98 8.19 12.57
CA ILE A 81 -1.59 8.53 12.21
C ILE A 81 -0.85 7.31 11.68
N ALA A 82 -0.90 6.19 12.41
CA ALA A 82 -0.22 4.95 12.01
C ALA A 82 -0.74 4.44 10.66
N ALA A 83 -2.04 4.47 10.43
CA ALA A 83 -2.65 4.05 9.17
C ALA A 83 -2.21 4.93 7.99
N LEU A 84 -2.19 6.26 8.16
CA LEU A 84 -1.74 7.18 7.12
C LEU A 84 -0.25 6.99 6.80
N LYS A 85 0.60 6.81 7.83
CA LYS A 85 2.01 6.50 7.64
C LYS A 85 2.20 5.17 6.90
N ALA A 86 1.46 4.14 7.25
CA ALA A 86 1.52 2.84 6.60
C ALA A 86 1.08 2.90 5.11
N TYR A 87 0.07 3.71 4.78
CA TYR A 87 -0.27 3.97 3.37
C TYR A 87 0.82 4.76 2.65
N LYS A 88 1.41 5.75 3.30
CA LYS A 88 2.50 6.56 2.72
C LYS A 88 3.75 5.73 2.46
N SER A 89 4.12 4.85 3.38
CA SER A 89 5.27 3.94 3.23
C SER A 89 5.00 2.78 2.24
N GLY A 90 3.73 2.46 2.00
CA GLY A 90 3.31 1.33 1.17
C GLY A 90 3.17 0.01 1.92
N GLU A 91 3.28 0.01 3.26
CA GLU A 91 2.98 -1.15 4.10
C GLU A 91 1.51 -1.56 4.03
N ARG A 92 0.61 -0.57 3.85
CA ARG A 92 -0.79 -0.81 3.53
C ARG A 92 -1.05 -0.54 2.06
N SER A 93 -1.76 -1.46 1.42
CA SER A 93 -2.09 -1.35 -0.01
C SER A 93 -3.53 -0.91 -0.18
N HIS A 94 -3.70 0.30 -0.71
CA HIS A 94 -4.94 0.82 -1.28
C HIS A 94 -4.59 2.02 -2.17
N PRO A 95 -4.77 1.95 -3.49
CA PRO A 95 -4.26 2.97 -4.41
C PRO A 95 -4.70 4.40 -4.07
N SER A 96 -5.99 4.61 -3.81
CA SER A 96 -6.52 5.94 -3.45
C SER A 96 -5.91 6.46 -2.15
N MET A 97 -5.82 5.61 -1.12
CA MET A 97 -5.26 6.02 0.17
C MET A 97 -3.76 6.27 0.09
N ARG A 98 -3.02 5.53 -0.75
CA ARG A 98 -1.60 5.82 -1.00
C ARG A 98 -1.43 7.20 -1.64
N GLY A 99 -2.24 7.53 -2.63
CA GLY A 99 -2.20 8.84 -3.28
C GLY A 99 -2.46 9.97 -2.30
N ILE A 100 -3.50 9.85 -1.48
CA ILE A 100 -3.83 10.84 -0.44
C ILE A 100 -2.71 10.95 0.60
N ALA A 101 -2.28 9.83 1.16
CA ALA A 101 -1.27 9.82 2.23
C ALA A 101 0.11 10.31 1.75
N ALA A 102 0.45 10.10 0.47
CA ALA A 102 1.71 10.59 -0.11
C ALA A 102 1.80 12.13 -0.08
N SER A 103 0.67 12.84 -0.23
CA SER A 103 0.61 14.30 -0.22
C SER A 103 0.63 14.92 1.19
N LEU A 104 0.48 14.12 2.25
CA LEU A 104 0.41 14.60 3.62
C LEU A 104 1.78 14.64 4.28
N ASN A 105 2.07 15.70 5.01
CA ASN A 105 3.18 15.78 5.95
C ASN A 105 2.75 15.27 7.35
N GLU A 106 3.71 15.16 8.28
CA GLU A 106 3.43 14.63 9.61
C GLU A 106 2.49 15.50 10.43
N ASP A 107 2.59 16.82 10.31
CA ASP A 107 1.74 17.75 11.07
C ASP A 107 0.30 17.72 10.55
N GLN A 108 0.12 17.57 9.24
CA GLN A 108 -1.19 17.35 8.64
C GLN A 108 -1.81 16.00 9.07
N MET A 109 -1.01 14.94 9.17
CA MET A 109 -1.49 13.66 9.68
C MET A 109 -1.94 13.75 11.14
N LYS A 110 -1.20 14.50 11.98
CA LYS A 110 -1.60 14.76 13.37
C LYS A 110 -2.89 15.56 13.45
N ALA A 111 -2.99 16.66 12.71
CA ALA A 111 -4.19 17.50 12.71
C ALA A 111 -5.43 16.73 12.20
N LEU A 112 -5.28 15.87 11.18
CA LEU A 112 -6.36 14.96 10.75
C LEU A 112 -6.76 13.97 11.84
N ALA A 113 -5.78 13.43 12.55
CA ALA A 113 -6.03 12.49 13.63
C ALA A 113 -6.75 13.15 14.82
N GLU A 114 -6.42 14.38 15.14
CA GLU A 114 -7.11 15.18 16.16
C GLU A 114 -8.55 15.50 15.72
N TYR A 115 -8.74 15.90 14.46
CA TYR A 115 -10.05 16.25 13.93
C TYR A 115 -11.01 15.06 13.90
N TYR A 116 -10.57 13.92 13.39
CA TYR A 116 -11.41 12.73 13.25
C TYR A 116 -11.43 11.84 14.47
N GLY A 117 -10.37 11.88 15.29
CA GLY A 117 -10.27 11.11 16.51
C GLY A 117 -11.02 11.69 17.69
N ALA A 118 -11.56 12.89 17.58
CA ALA A 118 -12.43 13.45 18.59
C ALA A 118 -13.71 12.63 18.68
N PRO A 119 -14.28 12.42 19.89
CA PRO A 119 -15.56 11.73 20.02
C PRO A 119 -16.57 12.43 19.13
N ALA A 120 -17.29 11.65 18.33
CA ALA A 120 -18.33 12.16 17.44
C ALA A 120 -19.35 12.94 18.31
N LYS A 121 -19.41 14.26 18.06
CA LYS A 121 -20.38 15.13 18.72
C LYS A 121 -21.78 14.83 18.21
#